data_77f447576a0fc4378baf3c63c10f2eb8
#
_entry.id   77f447576a0fc4378baf3c63c10f2eb8
#
_cell.length_a   1.000
_cell.length_b   1.000
_cell.length_c   1.000
_cell.angle_alpha   90.00
_cell.angle_beta   90.00
_cell.angle_gamma   90.00
#
_symmetry.space_group_name_H-M   'P 1'
#
loop_
_entity.id
_entity.type
_entity.pdbx_description
1 polymer ?
#
loop_
_entity_poly.entity_id
_entity_poly.type
_entity_poly.pdbx_seq_one_letter_code
_entity_poly.pdbx_strand_id
1 'polypeptide(L)'
;INVFSMRSYGAEVVPVNSGSQTLVDAVSECMRWWTSENEEAHMCVGSTVGPTIFVKICAWSTAQISREMKKQVMDEFGEVPKDMKLINCVGGGSSAAGFWNEWIDYDNVELIGVEAGGPEGSSKHAAPLTNDSPIGVLHGATQYVIQDDQGEIEETESISAGLDYPGVSPLHCFLKETGRARYTSASDEEAIEAFQLVSKNEGFVSPSLEPSHAFAEAIKIAPKLSKDTIIVVDSCGDSAKDSKIIAERLGYKI
;
A
#
# COMPACT_ATOMS: atom_id res chain seq x y z
N ILE A 1 11.22 -16.43 3.36
CA ILE A 1 12.09 -15.58 4.21
C ILE A 1 11.34 -15.12 5.45
N ASN A 2 10.17 -14.51 5.34
CA ASN A 2 9.42 -13.98 6.48
C ASN A 2 9.06 -15.04 7.53
N VAL A 3 8.60 -16.24 7.10
CA VAL A 3 8.32 -17.36 8.01
C VAL A 3 9.58 -17.82 8.74
N PHE A 4 10.71 -17.90 8.04
CA PHE A 4 11.99 -18.21 8.64
C PHE A 4 12.38 -17.18 9.71
N SER A 5 12.27 -15.89 9.40
CA SER A 5 12.59 -14.81 10.34
C SER A 5 11.71 -14.86 11.59
N MET A 6 10.40 -15.01 11.42
CA MET A 6 9.46 -15.13 12.54
C MET A 6 9.82 -16.30 13.48
N ARG A 7 10.08 -17.47 12.90
CA ARG A 7 10.50 -18.65 13.69
C ARG A 7 11.85 -18.45 14.37
N SER A 8 12.79 -17.77 13.71
CA SER A 8 14.11 -17.45 14.28
C SER A 8 14.01 -16.51 15.47
N TYR A 9 12.98 -15.67 15.51
CA TYR A 9 12.68 -14.80 16.66
C TYR A 9 11.85 -15.49 17.75
N GLY A 10 11.55 -16.78 17.59
CA GLY A 10 10.80 -17.56 18.56
C GLY A 10 9.28 -17.45 18.45
N ALA A 11 8.77 -16.84 17.38
CA ALA A 11 7.33 -16.77 17.16
C ALA A 11 6.78 -18.12 16.66
N GLU A 12 5.59 -18.48 17.13
CA GLU A 12 4.80 -19.54 16.53
C GLU A 12 4.16 -19.02 15.24
N VAL A 13 4.29 -19.79 14.17
CA VAL A 13 3.71 -19.44 12.87
C VAL A 13 2.61 -20.45 12.56
N VAL A 14 1.37 -19.96 12.53
CA VAL A 14 0.19 -20.75 12.18
C VAL A 14 -0.17 -20.49 10.72
N PRO A 15 0.04 -21.46 9.80
CA PRO A 15 -0.29 -21.29 8.40
C PRO A 15 -1.81 -21.37 8.18
N VAL A 16 -2.34 -20.46 7.39
CA VAL A 16 -3.74 -20.48 6.94
C VAL A 16 -3.78 -21.14 5.55
N ASN A 17 -4.36 -22.34 5.48
CA ASN A 17 -4.42 -23.16 4.27
C ASN A 17 -5.83 -23.21 3.66
N SER A 18 -6.77 -22.44 4.20
CA SER A 18 -8.14 -22.30 3.70
C SER A 18 -8.29 -21.09 2.80
N GLY A 19 -9.37 -21.04 2.03
CA GLY A 19 -9.67 -19.92 1.12
C GLY A 19 -8.71 -19.82 -0.06
N SER A 20 -8.46 -18.62 -0.52
CA SER A 20 -7.53 -18.30 -1.60
C SER A 20 -6.05 -18.37 -1.18
N GLN A 21 -5.77 -18.54 0.11
CA GLN A 21 -4.43 -18.52 0.71
C GLN A 21 -3.70 -17.18 0.49
N THR A 22 -4.45 -16.09 0.38
CA THR A 22 -3.95 -14.74 0.25
C THR A 22 -3.98 -14.00 1.59
N LEU A 23 -3.58 -12.73 1.60
CA LEU A 23 -3.54 -11.88 2.79
C LEU A 23 -4.90 -11.76 3.47
N VAL A 24 -5.99 -11.70 2.70
CA VAL A 24 -7.35 -11.55 3.24
C VAL A 24 -7.74 -12.73 4.15
N ASP A 25 -7.37 -13.96 3.77
CA ASP A 25 -7.66 -15.15 4.56
C ASP A 25 -6.86 -15.18 5.87
N ALA A 26 -5.58 -14.77 5.80
CA ALA A 26 -4.73 -14.68 6.98
C ALA A 26 -5.25 -13.65 7.99
N VAL A 27 -5.68 -12.48 7.53
CA VAL A 27 -6.29 -11.46 8.40
C VAL A 27 -7.62 -11.94 8.97
N SER A 28 -8.48 -12.56 8.15
CA SER A 28 -9.76 -13.13 8.59
C SER A 28 -9.58 -14.19 9.69
N GLU A 29 -8.61 -15.08 9.52
CA GLU A 29 -8.32 -16.12 10.53
C GLU A 29 -7.75 -15.52 11.81
N CYS A 30 -6.82 -14.56 11.69
CA CYS A 30 -6.29 -13.85 12.84
C CYS A 30 -7.39 -13.15 13.65
N MET A 31 -8.32 -12.46 12.99
CA MET A 31 -9.46 -11.81 13.66
C MET A 31 -10.40 -12.83 14.30
N ARG A 32 -10.67 -13.94 13.62
CA ARG A 32 -11.51 -15.03 14.14
C ARG A 32 -10.93 -15.65 15.39
N TRP A 33 -9.63 -15.96 15.36
CA TRP A 33 -8.91 -16.49 16.51
C TRP A 33 -8.88 -15.48 17.67
N TRP A 34 -8.51 -14.24 17.41
CA TRP A 34 -8.50 -13.18 18.42
C TRP A 34 -9.87 -12.97 19.07
N THR A 35 -10.95 -13.05 18.31
CA THR A 35 -12.31 -12.89 18.84
C THR A 35 -12.67 -14.01 19.82
N SER A 36 -12.17 -15.23 19.61
CA SER A 36 -12.38 -16.37 20.53
C SER A 36 -11.51 -16.28 21.78
N GLU A 37 -10.32 -15.69 21.69
CA GLU A 37 -9.30 -15.66 22.75
C GLU A 37 -9.06 -14.24 23.31
N ASN A 38 -10.03 -13.35 23.21
CA ASN A 38 -9.87 -11.92 23.49
C ASN A 38 -9.51 -11.56 24.93
N GLU A 39 -9.73 -12.45 25.89
CA GLU A 39 -9.35 -12.25 27.30
C GLU A 39 -7.85 -12.54 27.53
N GLU A 40 -7.24 -13.39 26.73
CA GLU A 40 -5.85 -13.83 26.89
C GLU A 40 -4.91 -13.33 25.77
N ALA A 41 -5.49 -12.87 24.65
CA ALA A 41 -4.73 -12.46 23.49
C ALA A 41 -4.94 -11.00 23.13
N HIS A 42 -3.88 -10.34 22.69
CA HIS A 42 -3.92 -8.99 22.14
C HIS A 42 -3.58 -9.00 20.64
N MET A 43 -4.49 -8.48 19.81
CA MET A 43 -4.26 -8.39 18.39
C MET A 43 -3.33 -7.22 18.05
N CYS A 44 -2.18 -7.52 17.48
CA CYS A 44 -1.25 -6.54 16.94
C CYS A 44 -1.39 -6.54 15.41
N VAL A 45 -2.03 -5.52 14.85
CA VAL A 45 -2.18 -5.33 13.41
C VAL A 45 -1.39 -4.11 12.95
N GLY A 46 -0.55 -4.27 11.93
CA GLY A 46 0.27 -3.21 11.35
C GLY A 46 -0.38 -2.55 10.12
N SER A 47 -1.70 -2.64 9.99
CA SER A 47 -2.43 -2.09 8.85
C SER A 47 -3.52 -1.12 9.29
N THR A 48 -3.92 -0.23 8.40
CA THR A 48 -5.06 0.67 8.58
C THR A 48 -6.38 0.06 8.10
N VAL A 49 -6.41 -1.23 7.77
CA VAL A 49 -7.66 -1.98 7.53
C VAL A 49 -8.33 -2.31 8.86
N GLY A 50 -9.67 -2.42 8.83
CA GLY A 50 -10.44 -2.73 10.02
C GLY A 50 -10.99 -1.50 10.76
N PRO A 51 -11.42 -1.66 12.02
CA PRO A 51 -12.05 -0.59 12.80
C PRO A 51 -11.20 0.66 12.94
N THR A 52 -11.85 1.81 13.05
CA THR A 52 -11.20 3.15 13.12
C THR A 52 -10.09 3.26 14.16
N ILE A 53 -10.16 2.48 15.25
CA ILE A 53 -9.10 2.49 16.27
C ILE A 53 -7.77 1.97 15.72
N PHE A 54 -7.80 0.92 14.89
CA PHE A 54 -6.60 0.40 14.21
C PHE A 54 -6.04 1.43 13.23
N VAL A 55 -6.93 2.08 12.46
CA VAL A 55 -6.54 3.17 11.56
C VAL A 55 -5.78 4.26 12.31
N LYS A 56 -6.31 4.74 13.43
CA LYS A 56 -5.68 5.82 14.23
C LYS A 56 -4.33 5.40 14.79
N ILE A 57 -4.23 4.21 15.38
CA ILE A 57 -2.98 3.70 15.97
C ILE A 57 -1.92 3.53 14.89
N CYS A 58 -2.26 2.87 13.77
CA CYS A 58 -1.31 2.60 12.71
C CYS A 58 -0.88 3.90 11.99
N ALA A 59 -1.80 4.77 11.64
CA ALA A 59 -1.47 6.06 11.02
C ALA A 59 -0.57 6.92 11.91
N TRP A 60 -0.87 7.00 13.21
CA TRP A 60 -0.04 7.74 14.16
C TRP A 60 1.37 7.15 14.31
N SER A 61 1.47 5.82 14.39
CA SER A 61 2.75 5.12 14.55
C SER A 61 3.63 5.28 13.31
N THR A 62 3.06 5.14 12.12
CA THR A 62 3.79 5.28 10.84
C THR A 62 4.05 6.74 10.45
N ALA A 63 3.37 7.71 11.06
CA ALA A 63 3.54 9.14 10.80
C ALA A 63 4.94 9.69 11.13
N GLN A 64 5.83 8.89 11.73
CA GLN A 64 7.22 9.28 11.94
C GLN A 64 7.90 9.66 10.61
N ILE A 65 7.65 8.92 9.53
CA ILE A 65 8.14 9.23 8.18
C ILE A 65 7.67 10.63 7.74
N SER A 66 6.39 10.92 7.94
CA SER A 66 5.80 12.21 7.58
C SER A 66 6.40 13.38 8.36
N ARG A 67 6.63 13.20 9.66
CA ARG A 67 7.25 14.23 10.53
C ARG A 67 8.69 14.52 10.12
N GLU A 68 9.46 13.47 9.83
CA GLU A 68 10.85 13.63 9.37
C GLU A 68 10.90 14.27 7.98
N MET A 69 10.07 13.83 7.05
CA MET A 69 9.95 14.43 5.73
C MET A 69 9.57 15.90 5.81
N LYS A 70 8.59 16.27 6.66
CA LYS A 70 8.20 17.66 6.84
C LYS A 70 9.36 18.53 7.33
N LYS A 71 10.14 18.00 8.27
CA LYS A 71 11.35 18.70 8.73
C LYS A 71 12.34 18.87 7.59
N GLN A 72 12.61 17.81 6.81
CA GLN A 72 13.54 17.85 5.66
C GLN A 72 13.08 18.85 4.60
N VAL A 73 11.79 18.88 4.28
CA VAL A 73 11.21 19.86 3.33
C VAL A 73 11.41 21.30 3.85
N MET A 74 11.17 21.54 5.13
CA MET A 74 11.38 22.87 5.72
C MET A 74 12.87 23.26 5.78
N ASP A 75 13.75 22.31 6.06
CA ASP A 75 15.20 22.56 6.09
C ASP A 75 15.74 22.86 4.68
N GLU A 76 15.21 22.21 3.63
CA GLU A 76 15.67 22.36 2.23
C GLU A 76 15.08 23.60 1.55
N PHE A 77 13.77 23.83 1.71
CA PHE A 77 13.05 24.87 0.96
C PHE A 77 12.70 26.11 1.81
N GLY A 78 12.81 26.04 3.13
CA GLY A 78 12.40 27.13 4.06
C GLY A 78 10.89 27.26 4.23
N GLU A 79 10.09 26.71 3.32
CA GLU A 79 8.62 26.71 3.33
C GLU A 79 8.10 25.45 2.61
N VAL A 80 6.81 25.17 2.73
CA VAL A 80 6.17 24.12 1.94
C VAL A 80 6.10 24.54 0.48
N PRO A 81 6.66 23.78 -0.47
CA PRO A 81 6.61 24.10 -1.90
C PRO A 81 5.18 24.34 -2.39
N LYS A 82 5.00 25.31 -3.31
CA LYS A 82 3.66 25.70 -3.81
C LYS A 82 2.97 24.61 -4.63
N ASP A 83 3.75 23.73 -5.25
CA ASP A 83 3.26 22.57 -6.00
C ASP A 83 4.07 21.35 -5.59
N MET A 84 3.53 20.57 -4.65
CA MET A 84 4.14 19.35 -4.15
C MET A 84 3.18 18.18 -4.31
N LYS A 85 3.71 17.04 -4.71
CA LYS A 85 2.95 15.80 -4.90
C LYS A 85 3.58 14.69 -4.05
N LEU A 86 2.76 14.10 -3.22
CA LEU A 86 3.13 12.96 -2.38
C LEU A 86 2.51 11.69 -2.95
N ILE A 87 3.33 10.79 -3.43
CA ILE A 87 2.91 9.56 -4.10
C ILE A 87 3.26 8.37 -3.22
N ASN A 88 2.30 7.51 -2.96
CA ASN A 88 2.52 6.27 -2.22
C ASN A 88 1.65 5.13 -2.77
N CYS A 89 2.14 3.90 -2.64
CA CYS A 89 1.34 2.73 -2.93
C CYS A 89 0.23 2.52 -1.87
N VAL A 90 -0.88 1.95 -2.30
CA VAL A 90 -2.05 1.70 -1.44
C VAL A 90 -2.56 0.28 -1.68
N GLY A 91 -2.34 -0.58 -0.69
CA GLY A 91 -3.05 -1.83 -0.49
C GLY A 91 -4.03 -1.63 0.66
N GLY A 92 -3.72 -2.13 1.86
CA GLY A 92 -4.46 -1.73 3.07
C GLY A 92 -4.34 -0.25 3.44
N GLY A 93 -3.28 0.44 2.97
CA GLY A 93 -3.13 1.89 3.04
C GLY A 93 -2.36 2.42 4.25
N SER A 94 -1.69 1.57 5.03
CA SER A 94 -0.99 2.01 6.25
C SER A 94 0.20 2.92 5.97
N SER A 95 1.01 2.60 4.96
CA SER A 95 2.15 3.42 4.55
C SER A 95 1.70 4.81 4.11
N ALA A 96 0.72 4.89 3.20
CA ALA A 96 0.17 6.15 2.74
C ALA A 96 -0.47 6.98 3.86
N ALA A 97 -1.19 6.33 4.78
CA ALA A 97 -1.78 7.00 5.94
C ALA A 97 -0.71 7.66 6.83
N GLY A 98 0.41 6.99 7.07
CA GLY A 98 1.53 7.54 7.82
C GLY A 98 2.27 8.63 7.06
N PHE A 99 2.58 8.38 5.79
CA PHE A 99 3.32 9.30 4.93
C PHE A 99 2.59 10.63 4.69
N TRP A 100 1.26 10.61 4.60
CA TRP A 100 0.43 11.81 4.40
C TRP A 100 0.01 12.50 5.68
N ASN A 101 0.22 11.91 6.85
CA ASN A 101 -0.35 12.36 8.13
C ASN A 101 -0.15 13.85 8.41
N GLU A 102 1.06 14.38 8.21
CA GLU A 102 1.38 15.79 8.45
C GLU A 102 0.98 16.73 7.29
N TRP A 103 0.41 16.17 6.20
CA TRP A 103 0.16 16.88 4.95
C TRP A 103 -1.32 16.95 4.56
N ILE A 104 -2.18 16.23 5.29
CA ILE A 104 -3.61 16.13 4.95
C ILE A 104 -4.26 17.53 4.90
N ASP A 105 -3.84 18.45 5.75
CA ASP A 105 -4.43 19.80 5.85
C ASP A 105 -3.75 20.84 4.91
N TYR A 106 -2.84 20.42 4.04
CA TYR A 106 -2.15 21.32 3.11
C TYR A 106 -2.77 21.24 1.72
N ASP A 107 -3.58 22.23 1.34
CA ASP A 107 -4.27 22.26 0.04
C ASP A 107 -3.33 22.34 -1.17
N ASN A 108 -2.12 22.87 -0.98
CA ASN A 108 -1.08 22.95 -2.01
C ASN A 108 -0.23 21.68 -2.15
N VAL A 109 -0.55 20.64 -1.39
CA VAL A 109 0.10 19.31 -1.45
C VAL A 109 -0.91 18.31 -2.01
N GLU A 110 -0.66 17.80 -3.21
CA GLU A 110 -1.48 16.75 -3.82
C GLU A 110 -1.09 15.38 -3.24
N LEU A 111 -2.08 14.63 -2.76
CA LEU A 111 -1.91 13.27 -2.27
C LEU A 111 -2.37 12.28 -3.33
N ILE A 112 -1.47 11.38 -3.74
CA ILE A 112 -1.71 10.42 -4.83
C ILE A 112 -1.47 9.02 -4.32
N GLY A 113 -2.54 8.23 -4.22
CA GLY A 113 -2.50 6.80 -3.89
C GLY A 113 -2.46 5.95 -5.15
N VAL A 114 -1.56 4.97 -5.18
CA VAL A 114 -1.39 4.07 -6.32
C VAL A 114 -1.70 2.64 -5.88
N GLU A 115 -2.78 2.11 -6.40
CA GLU A 115 -3.23 0.74 -6.15
C GLU A 115 -2.66 -0.24 -7.19
N ALA A 116 -2.73 -1.54 -6.91
CA ALA A 116 -2.28 -2.57 -7.85
C ALA A 116 -3.36 -2.84 -8.89
N GLY A 117 -3.05 -2.51 -10.15
CA GLY A 117 -3.93 -2.73 -11.29
C GLY A 117 -3.97 -4.18 -11.80
N GLY A 118 -3.11 -5.05 -11.25
CA GLY A 118 -2.97 -6.44 -11.69
C GLY A 118 -2.22 -6.57 -13.01
N PRO A 119 -2.16 -7.79 -13.57
CA PRO A 119 -1.51 -8.04 -14.86
C PRO A 119 -2.22 -7.34 -16.02
N GLU A 120 -1.47 -6.83 -16.99
CA GLU A 120 -2.05 -6.21 -18.19
C GLU A 120 -3.01 -7.17 -18.92
N GLY A 121 -4.22 -6.67 -19.20
CA GLY A 121 -5.26 -7.44 -19.89
C GLY A 121 -6.03 -8.42 -19.00
N SER A 122 -5.70 -8.52 -17.71
CA SER A 122 -6.51 -9.23 -16.71
C SER A 122 -7.68 -8.35 -16.25
N SER A 123 -8.79 -9.01 -15.89
CA SER A 123 -9.89 -8.36 -15.18
C SER A 123 -9.68 -8.36 -13.67
N LYS A 124 -8.72 -9.16 -13.16
CA LYS A 124 -8.39 -9.21 -11.74
C LYS A 124 -7.39 -8.11 -11.38
N HIS A 125 -7.64 -7.44 -10.29
CA HIS A 125 -6.83 -6.35 -9.75
C HIS A 125 -6.98 -6.28 -8.23
N ALA A 126 -6.21 -5.41 -7.57
CA ALA A 126 -6.36 -5.06 -6.16
C ALA A 126 -6.46 -3.52 -6.00
N ALA A 127 -7.36 -2.92 -6.78
CA ALA A 127 -7.52 -1.47 -6.89
C ALA A 127 -8.99 -1.05 -6.64
N PRO A 128 -9.52 -1.24 -5.41
CA PRO A 128 -10.92 -0.97 -5.11
C PRO A 128 -11.31 0.51 -5.23
N LEU A 129 -10.41 1.44 -4.91
CA LEU A 129 -10.70 2.88 -5.01
C LEU A 129 -10.67 3.36 -6.46
N THR A 130 -9.67 2.95 -7.22
CA THR A 130 -9.49 3.39 -8.62
C THR A 130 -10.64 2.91 -9.52
N ASN A 131 -11.16 1.71 -9.25
CA ASN A 131 -12.22 1.10 -10.04
C ASN A 131 -13.63 1.31 -9.47
N ASP A 132 -13.78 2.22 -8.49
CA ASP A 132 -15.08 2.51 -7.88
C ASP A 132 -15.84 1.25 -7.43
N SER A 133 -15.11 0.30 -6.82
CA SER A 133 -15.70 -0.93 -6.30
C SER A 133 -16.86 -0.64 -5.36
N PRO A 134 -17.85 -1.52 -5.22
CA PRO A 134 -18.97 -1.29 -4.34
C PRO A 134 -18.54 -1.14 -2.86
N ILE A 135 -19.39 -0.48 -2.07
CA ILE A 135 -19.18 -0.37 -0.63
C ILE A 135 -19.63 -1.66 0.03
N GLY A 136 -18.77 -2.23 0.86
CA GLY A 136 -19.03 -3.46 1.60
C GLY A 136 -18.44 -3.41 3.00
N VAL A 137 -18.57 -4.52 3.72
CA VAL A 137 -17.99 -4.71 5.06
C VAL A 137 -16.93 -5.79 5.02
N LEU A 138 -15.71 -5.44 5.35
CA LEU A 138 -14.60 -6.37 5.45
C LEU A 138 -13.78 -6.07 6.70
N HIS A 139 -13.40 -7.11 7.45
CA HIS A 139 -12.59 -7.00 8.67
C HIS A 139 -13.11 -5.97 9.69
N GLY A 140 -14.44 -5.87 9.82
CA GLY A 140 -15.09 -5.02 10.81
C GLY A 140 -15.16 -3.53 10.46
N ALA A 141 -14.96 -3.17 9.19
CA ALA A 141 -15.07 -1.80 8.70
C ALA A 141 -15.88 -1.71 7.41
N THR A 142 -16.63 -0.65 7.24
CA THR A 142 -17.28 -0.27 5.97
C THR A 142 -16.21 0.41 5.09
N GLN A 143 -16.07 -0.06 3.86
CA GLN A 143 -15.01 0.37 2.95
C GLN A 143 -15.39 0.06 1.49
N TYR A 144 -14.61 0.53 0.51
CA TYR A 144 -14.65 0.00 -0.85
C TYR A 144 -14.10 -1.42 -0.86
N VAL A 145 -14.81 -2.36 -1.47
CA VAL A 145 -14.45 -3.77 -1.48
C VAL A 145 -14.67 -4.37 -2.87
N ILE A 146 -13.71 -5.13 -3.35
CA ILE A 146 -13.86 -5.94 -4.56
C ILE A 146 -14.73 -7.14 -4.19
N GLN A 147 -15.98 -7.11 -4.63
CA GLN A 147 -17.01 -8.09 -4.31
C GLN A 147 -18.01 -8.21 -5.48
N ASP A 148 -18.65 -9.36 -5.55
CA ASP A 148 -19.70 -9.61 -6.52
C ASP A 148 -21.04 -8.94 -6.16
N ASP A 149 -22.03 -9.11 -7.01
CA ASP A 149 -23.40 -8.58 -6.83
C ASP A 149 -24.13 -9.15 -5.58
N GLN A 150 -23.61 -10.23 -4.99
CA GLN A 150 -24.15 -10.85 -3.78
C GLN A 150 -23.40 -10.40 -2.52
N GLY A 151 -22.31 -9.66 -2.68
CA GLY A 151 -21.46 -9.17 -1.61
C GLY A 151 -20.37 -10.15 -1.18
N GLU A 152 -20.14 -11.22 -1.95
CA GLU A 152 -19.05 -12.14 -1.72
C GLU A 152 -17.74 -11.53 -2.23
N ILE A 153 -16.67 -11.64 -1.43
CA ILE A 153 -15.35 -11.10 -1.76
C ILE A 153 -14.78 -11.85 -2.96
N GLU A 154 -14.43 -11.11 -4.01
CA GLU A 154 -13.77 -11.67 -5.17
C GLU A 154 -12.26 -11.82 -4.97
N GLU A 155 -11.66 -12.76 -5.71
CA GLU A 155 -10.21 -12.92 -5.73
C GLU A 155 -9.53 -11.74 -6.39
N THR A 156 -8.49 -11.23 -5.75
CA THR A 156 -7.62 -10.19 -6.27
C THR A 156 -6.37 -10.79 -6.92
N GLU A 157 -5.65 -9.98 -7.68
CA GLU A 157 -4.39 -10.38 -8.30
C GLU A 157 -3.42 -9.20 -8.34
N SER A 158 -2.21 -9.42 -7.83
CA SER A 158 -1.09 -8.48 -7.90
C SER A 158 0.22 -9.23 -7.76
N ILE A 159 1.23 -8.83 -8.53
CA ILE A 159 2.61 -9.29 -8.33
C ILE A 159 3.17 -8.88 -6.96
N SER A 160 2.62 -7.84 -6.37
CA SER A 160 2.97 -7.35 -5.04
C SER A 160 2.06 -7.95 -3.97
N ALA A 161 2.57 -8.90 -3.18
CA ALA A 161 1.80 -9.53 -2.12
C ALA A 161 1.27 -8.53 -1.08
N GLY A 162 1.98 -7.44 -0.83
CA GLY A 162 1.57 -6.40 0.13
C GLY A 162 0.44 -5.50 -0.39
N LEU A 163 0.18 -5.49 -1.70
CA LEU A 163 -0.94 -4.77 -2.30
C LEU A 163 -2.10 -5.68 -2.69
N ASP A 164 -1.92 -7.00 -2.64
CA ASP A 164 -2.92 -7.99 -3.02
C ASP A 164 -3.99 -8.15 -1.93
N TYR A 165 -4.94 -7.21 -1.91
CA TYR A 165 -5.99 -7.12 -0.90
C TYR A 165 -7.28 -6.52 -1.49
N PRO A 166 -8.46 -7.13 -1.25
CA PRO A 166 -9.70 -6.72 -1.91
C PRO A 166 -10.37 -5.48 -1.32
N GLY A 167 -9.87 -4.96 -0.21
CA GLY A 167 -10.41 -3.79 0.47
C GLY A 167 -9.37 -2.70 0.67
N VAL A 168 -9.74 -1.66 1.39
CA VAL A 168 -8.84 -0.55 1.70
C VAL A 168 -9.24 0.13 3.01
N SER A 169 -8.31 0.84 3.64
CA SER A 169 -8.57 1.58 4.87
C SER A 169 -9.78 2.53 4.76
N PRO A 170 -10.65 2.58 5.77
CA PRO A 170 -11.70 3.59 5.86
C PRO A 170 -11.19 5.04 5.75
N LEU A 171 -9.94 5.30 6.16
CA LEU A 171 -9.31 6.60 5.96
C LEU A 171 -9.17 6.94 4.49
N HIS A 172 -8.71 6.00 3.67
CA HIS A 172 -8.55 6.24 2.23
C HIS A 172 -9.88 6.37 1.52
N CYS A 173 -10.91 5.63 1.96
CA CYS A 173 -12.29 5.85 1.50
C CYS A 173 -12.73 7.30 1.78
N PHE A 174 -12.53 7.79 3.00
CA PHE A 174 -12.86 9.16 3.38
C PHE A 174 -12.06 10.20 2.56
N LEU A 175 -10.77 10.00 2.36
CA LEU A 175 -9.93 10.92 1.59
C LEU A 175 -10.35 10.97 0.10
N LYS A 176 -10.80 9.84 -0.47
CA LYS A 176 -11.39 9.78 -1.81
C LYS A 176 -12.71 10.54 -1.87
N GLU A 177 -13.65 10.22 -1.00
CA GLU A 177 -14.99 10.81 -0.98
C GLU A 177 -14.97 12.34 -0.78
N THR A 178 -14.01 12.83 0.01
CA THR A 178 -13.84 14.27 0.24
C THR A 178 -13.02 14.96 -0.88
N GLY A 179 -12.50 14.21 -1.84
CA GLY A 179 -11.63 14.73 -2.89
C GLY A 179 -10.26 15.20 -2.37
N ARG A 180 -9.88 14.81 -1.15
CA ARG A 180 -8.60 15.22 -0.57
C ARG A 180 -7.41 14.46 -1.18
N ALA A 181 -7.61 13.21 -1.55
CA ALA A 181 -6.60 12.41 -2.23
C ALA A 181 -7.14 11.85 -3.54
N ARG A 182 -6.27 11.78 -4.54
CA ARG A 182 -6.53 11.11 -5.81
C ARG A 182 -5.98 9.69 -5.77
N TYR A 183 -6.71 8.76 -6.37
CA TYR A 183 -6.29 7.37 -6.50
C TYR A 183 -6.18 6.99 -7.96
N THR A 184 -5.19 6.17 -8.25
CA THR A 184 -4.89 5.59 -9.56
C THR A 184 -4.30 4.21 -9.37
N SER A 185 -4.06 3.48 -10.45
CA SER A 185 -3.43 2.17 -10.40
C SER A 185 -2.25 2.07 -11.37
N ALA A 186 -1.36 1.14 -11.06
CA ALA A 186 -0.30 0.70 -11.95
C ALA A 186 -0.41 -0.80 -12.17
N SER A 187 -0.12 -1.27 -13.39
CA SER A 187 -0.09 -2.71 -13.69
C SER A 187 1.16 -3.37 -13.11
N ASP A 188 1.16 -4.69 -13.07
CA ASP A 188 2.32 -5.49 -12.68
C ASP A 188 3.54 -5.19 -13.57
N GLU A 189 3.30 -5.01 -14.87
CA GLU A 189 4.32 -4.69 -15.87
C GLU A 189 4.92 -3.32 -15.61
N GLU A 190 4.09 -2.31 -15.37
CA GLU A 190 4.52 -0.95 -15.03
C GLU A 190 5.33 -0.91 -13.73
N ALA A 191 4.93 -1.70 -12.74
CA ALA A 191 5.66 -1.81 -11.47
C ALA A 191 7.06 -2.44 -11.66
N ILE A 192 7.18 -3.48 -12.49
CA ILE A 192 8.47 -4.10 -12.82
C ILE A 192 9.37 -3.14 -13.61
N GLU A 193 8.82 -2.42 -14.59
CA GLU A 193 9.58 -1.40 -15.34
C GLU A 193 10.10 -0.29 -14.42
N ALA A 194 9.24 0.18 -13.52
CA ALA A 194 9.63 1.19 -12.53
C ALA A 194 10.70 0.67 -11.57
N PHE A 195 10.57 -0.57 -11.08
CA PHE A 195 11.60 -1.24 -10.28
C PHE A 195 12.97 -1.23 -11.00
N GLN A 196 13.00 -1.66 -12.27
CA GLN A 196 14.24 -1.72 -13.05
C GLN A 196 14.84 -0.32 -13.25
N LEU A 197 14.01 0.68 -13.56
CA LEU A 197 14.47 2.04 -13.79
C LEU A 197 15.10 2.64 -12.52
N VAL A 198 14.43 2.52 -11.37
CA VAL A 198 14.92 3.04 -10.09
C VAL A 198 16.18 2.30 -9.68
N SER A 199 16.17 0.97 -9.68
CA SER A 199 17.33 0.17 -9.28
C SER A 199 18.59 0.48 -10.13
N LYS A 200 18.39 0.68 -11.44
CA LYS A 200 19.48 1.00 -12.36
C LYS A 200 20.07 2.40 -12.15
N ASN A 201 19.23 3.38 -11.84
CA ASN A 201 19.67 4.76 -11.73
C ASN A 201 20.17 5.11 -10.33
N GLU A 202 19.54 4.58 -9.27
CA GLU A 202 19.91 4.83 -7.89
C GLU A 202 21.06 3.91 -7.39
N GLY A 203 21.14 2.68 -7.89
CA GLY A 203 22.25 1.76 -7.68
C GLY A 203 22.33 1.11 -6.30
N PHE A 204 21.91 1.78 -5.25
CA PHE A 204 21.92 1.29 -3.85
C PHE A 204 20.53 1.15 -3.24
N VAL A 205 19.51 1.69 -3.89
CA VAL A 205 18.12 1.58 -3.49
C VAL A 205 17.37 0.77 -4.54
N SER A 206 16.94 -0.43 -4.15
CA SER A 206 16.05 -1.24 -4.96
C SER A 206 14.70 -1.30 -4.25
N PRO A 207 13.67 -0.63 -4.77
CA PRO A 207 12.35 -0.62 -4.13
C PRO A 207 11.74 -2.02 -4.12
N SER A 208 10.93 -2.35 -3.12
CA SER A 208 10.06 -3.53 -3.22
C SER A 208 8.99 -3.33 -4.29
N LEU A 209 8.23 -4.37 -4.59
CA LEU A 209 7.17 -4.30 -5.60
C LEU A 209 6.04 -3.33 -5.19
N GLU A 210 5.79 -3.15 -3.89
CA GLU A 210 4.80 -2.19 -3.40
C GLU A 210 5.14 -0.75 -3.85
N PRO A 211 6.26 -0.12 -3.42
CA PRO A 211 6.58 1.24 -3.85
C PRO A 211 6.89 1.34 -5.34
N SER A 212 7.20 0.24 -6.03
CA SER A 212 7.38 0.25 -7.48
C SER A 212 6.12 0.70 -8.22
N HIS A 213 4.91 0.42 -7.69
CA HIS A 213 3.66 0.98 -8.22
C HIS A 213 3.62 2.51 -8.06
N ALA A 214 4.06 3.04 -6.93
CA ALA A 214 4.13 4.49 -6.71
C ALA A 214 5.17 5.16 -7.63
N PHE A 215 6.32 4.54 -7.84
CA PHE A 215 7.32 4.99 -8.81
C PHE A 215 6.79 4.96 -10.25
N ALA A 216 5.99 3.95 -10.63
CA ALA A 216 5.37 3.89 -11.94
C ALA A 216 4.49 5.11 -12.21
N GLU A 217 3.65 5.52 -11.26
CA GLU A 217 2.86 6.74 -11.38
C GLU A 217 3.73 8.00 -11.44
N ALA A 218 4.77 8.10 -10.61
CA ALA A 218 5.71 9.21 -10.66
C ALA A 218 6.33 9.36 -12.06
N ILE A 219 6.76 8.26 -12.66
CA ILE A 219 7.33 8.22 -14.02
C ILE A 219 6.31 8.68 -15.07
N LYS A 220 5.05 8.28 -14.93
CA LYS A 220 3.97 8.67 -15.85
C LYS A 220 3.64 10.16 -15.81
N ILE A 221 3.65 10.76 -14.61
CA ILE A 221 3.22 12.15 -14.45
C ILE A 221 4.36 13.16 -14.57
N ALA A 222 5.57 12.84 -14.13
CA ALA A 222 6.71 13.75 -14.10
C ALA A 222 6.95 14.51 -15.43
N PRO A 223 6.89 13.88 -16.62
CA PRO A 223 7.10 14.57 -17.89
C PRO A 223 6.03 15.62 -18.23
N LYS A 224 4.89 15.58 -17.55
CA LYS A 224 3.73 16.46 -17.80
C LYS A 224 3.69 17.63 -16.82
N LEU A 225 4.55 17.63 -15.82
CA LEU A 225 4.57 18.61 -14.73
C LEU A 225 5.58 19.74 -15.00
N SER A 226 5.43 20.83 -14.26
CA SER A 226 6.43 21.90 -14.23
C SER A 226 7.75 21.35 -13.66
N LYS A 227 8.87 21.94 -14.07
CA LYS A 227 10.19 21.63 -13.48
C LYS A 227 10.31 22.08 -12.02
N ASP A 228 9.42 22.97 -11.59
CA ASP A 228 9.39 23.48 -10.22
C ASP A 228 8.47 22.62 -9.31
N THR A 229 7.77 21.64 -9.87
CA THR A 229 6.96 20.69 -9.10
C THR A 229 7.86 19.75 -8.30
N ILE A 230 7.62 19.65 -7.03
CA ILE A 230 8.31 18.69 -6.15
C ILE A 230 7.50 17.40 -6.08
N ILE A 231 8.11 16.29 -6.47
CA ILE A 231 7.53 14.95 -6.33
C ILE A 231 8.29 14.21 -5.23
N VAL A 232 7.55 13.73 -4.26
CA VAL A 232 8.10 12.86 -3.19
C VAL A 232 7.40 11.52 -3.25
N VAL A 233 8.18 10.45 -3.43
CA VAL A 233 7.69 9.08 -3.44
C VAL A 233 8.18 8.38 -2.19
N ASP A 234 7.28 7.73 -1.45
CA ASP A 234 7.66 6.90 -0.32
C ASP A 234 8.18 5.54 -0.80
N SER A 235 9.47 5.29 -0.62
CA SER A 235 10.08 3.98 -0.86
C SER A 235 9.98 3.11 0.39
N CYS A 236 8.76 2.69 0.70
CA CYS A 236 8.38 2.04 1.95
C CYS A 236 8.85 0.58 2.13
N GLY A 237 9.67 0.06 1.23
CA GLY A 237 10.23 -1.29 1.32
C GLY A 237 11.37 -1.54 0.35
N ASP A 238 12.23 -2.51 0.68
CA ASP A 238 13.31 -2.96 -0.19
C ASP A 238 12.96 -4.27 -0.93
N SER A 239 13.68 -4.55 -2.02
CA SER A 239 13.41 -5.67 -2.92
C SER A 239 13.87 -7.03 -2.40
N ALA A 240 14.54 -7.14 -1.26
CA ALA A 240 15.13 -8.40 -0.80
C ALA A 240 14.10 -9.53 -0.68
N LYS A 241 12.89 -9.21 -0.19
CA LYS A 241 11.78 -10.16 -0.08
C LYS A 241 11.22 -10.60 -1.43
N ASP A 242 11.30 -9.74 -2.45
CA ASP A 242 10.69 -9.91 -3.77
C ASP A 242 11.66 -10.45 -4.82
N SER A 243 12.95 -10.59 -4.47
CA SER A 243 14.03 -10.91 -5.41
C SER A 243 13.74 -12.14 -6.27
N LYS A 244 13.13 -13.17 -5.71
CA LYS A 244 12.77 -14.38 -6.45
C LYS A 244 11.71 -14.11 -7.50
N ILE A 245 10.62 -13.42 -7.12
CA ILE A 245 9.50 -13.09 -8.01
C ILE A 245 10.01 -12.17 -9.15
N ILE A 246 10.80 -11.16 -8.78
CA ILE A 246 11.37 -10.22 -9.75
C ILE A 246 12.31 -10.95 -10.73
N ALA A 247 13.19 -11.81 -10.22
CA ALA A 247 14.10 -12.58 -11.08
C ALA A 247 13.37 -13.49 -12.05
N GLU A 248 12.36 -14.23 -11.58
CA GLU A 248 11.52 -15.08 -12.41
C GLU A 248 10.81 -14.26 -13.49
N ARG A 249 10.24 -13.11 -13.15
CA ARG A 249 9.53 -12.22 -14.09
C ARG A 249 10.48 -11.64 -15.16
N LEU A 250 11.73 -11.36 -14.78
CA LEU A 250 12.77 -10.86 -15.68
C LEU A 250 13.53 -11.97 -16.44
N GLY A 251 13.18 -13.24 -16.22
CA GLY A 251 13.82 -14.37 -16.89
C GLY A 251 15.20 -14.75 -16.36
N TYR A 252 15.58 -14.26 -15.17
CA TYR A 252 16.82 -14.68 -14.52
C TYR A 252 16.62 -16.01 -13.78
N LYS A 253 17.63 -16.87 -13.85
CA LYS A 253 17.70 -18.10 -13.05
C LYS A 253 18.50 -17.81 -11.79
N ILE A 254 17.86 -17.98 -10.63
CA ILE A 254 18.47 -17.87 -9.29
C ILE A 254 18.34 -19.19 -8.53
#